data_ac81f60c2335bc6aac9f9e3278a33b51
#
_entry.id   ac81f60c2335bc6aac9f9e3278a33b51
#
_cell.length_a   1.000
_cell.length_b   1.000
_cell.length_c   1.000
_cell.angle_alpha   90.00
_cell.angle_beta   90.00
_cell.angle_gamma   90.00
#
_symmetry.space_group_name_H-M   'P 1'
#
loop_
_entity.id
_entity.type
_entity.pdbx_description
1 polymer ?
#
loop_
_entity_poly.entity_id
_entity_poly.type
_entity_poly.pdbx_seq_one_letter_code
_entity_poly.pdbx_strand_id
1 'polypeptide(L)'
;MRLMNLLRPISLCAVFALVAGNCLTGNRAVGAESASAPQTQPAVSFTNDVVPILTKAGCNGGVCHAKAGNGQNGFQLSLFGFEPGEDFEHIVNEARGRRISQTAPERSLLLLKATGMLPHGGGVRLKETTDAYRTVRDWIRLGARSDVGSAPELTSLKVDPERASLSRHERRQLRVTAVYADGRTRDVTQQAVYESNDRAMAEVDEHGLATISDIAGNVAIMARYQSKIAVLSVSVPHAKALDTVPPARNFVDELVFANLKKLGIRPSPVCDDATFLRRVSLDIAGRLPTEEEAKAFLADRSPDKRDQVVEALLRSPGYADFFAGKWTALLKNRRENTGDITANFAFHAWVRDSLLENKPYDQFVRELLAATGTIVGNPPVAWYKRVKEPKQQIEDVAQLFLGVRMQCAQCHHHPFERWSQDDYYALSAFFSQVGRKPSAVREEDMIF
;
A
#
# COMPACT_ATOMS: atom_id res chain seq x y z
N MET A 1 -38.83 20.13 8.55
CA MET A 1 -40.18 19.81 7.98
C MET A 1 -40.17 18.35 7.63
N ARG A 2 -40.72 17.54 8.49
CA ARG A 2 -41.99 16.79 8.35
C ARG A 2 -42.02 15.94 7.06
N LEU A 3 -42.30 14.68 7.01
CA LEU A 3 -42.88 13.62 7.83
C LEU A 3 -43.10 12.42 6.91
N MET A 4 -42.97 11.24 7.49
CA MET A 4 -43.94 10.15 7.53
C MET A 4 -44.06 9.30 6.24
N ASN A 5 -44.29 8.02 6.26
CA ASN A 5 -44.61 6.97 7.21
C ASN A 5 -44.74 5.65 6.44
N LEU A 6 -44.38 4.55 7.07
CA LEU A 6 -45.18 3.33 7.30
C LEU A 6 -45.70 2.51 6.10
N LEU A 7 -45.35 1.22 6.05
CA LEU A 7 -46.32 0.12 6.29
C LEU A 7 -45.64 -1.26 6.13
N ARG A 8 -45.66 -2.04 7.20
CA ARG A 8 -45.70 -3.51 7.17
C ARG A 8 -47.18 -3.94 6.96
N PRO A 9 -47.47 -5.14 6.46
CA PRO A 9 -48.01 -6.18 7.35
C PRO A 9 -47.63 -7.64 7.00
N ILE A 10 -47.49 -8.48 7.99
CA ILE A 10 -48.38 -9.47 8.64
C ILE A 10 -48.30 -10.90 8.01
N SER A 11 -47.93 -11.78 8.91
CA SER A 11 -47.99 -13.24 8.90
C SER A 11 -49.34 -13.84 8.49
N LEU A 12 -49.26 -15.06 7.92
CA LEU A 12 -50.32 -16.05 8.15
C LEU A 12 -49.71 -17.46 8.26
N CYS A 13 -49.91 -18.06 9.44
CA CYS A 13 -49.77 -19.49 9.75
C CYS A 13 -50.92 -20.27 9.15
N ALA A 14 -50.66 -21.46 8.67
CA ALA A 14 -51.67 -22.53 8.63
C ALA A 14 -51.02 -23.88 8.93
N VAL A 15 -51.47 -24.43 10.01
CA VAL A 15 -51.26 -25.78 10.54
C VAL A 15 -52.14 -26.75 9.79
N PHE A 16 -51.66 -27.94 9.40
CA PHE A 16 -52.49 -29.14 9.26
C PHE A 16 -51.73 -30.37 9.78
N ALA A 17 -52.43 -31.07 10.65
CA ALA A 17 -51.96 -32.22 11.39
C ALA A 17 -52.55 -33.55 10.81
N LEU A 18 -51.80 -34.61 11.00
CA LEU A 18 -52.14 -35.99 11.27
C LEU A 18 -53.03 -36.77 10.31
N VAL A 19 -52.54 -37.90 9.84
CA VAL A 19 -53.16 -39.23 10.11
C VAL A 19 -52.09 -40.32 10.02
N ALA A 20 -52.11 -41.18 11.05
CA ALA A 20 -51.28 -42.38 11.20
C ALA A 20 -51.86 -43.57 10.40
N GLY A 21 -50.97 -44.45 9.93
CA GLY A 21 -51.34 -45.74 9.40
C GLY A 21 -50.18 -46.73 9.52
N ASN A 22 -50.23 -47.56 10.57
CA ASN A 22 -49.36 -48.72 10.74
C ASN A 22 -49.61 -49.77 9.69
N CYS A 23 -48.58 -50.30 9.06
CA CYS A 23 -48.64 -51.65 8.47
C CYS A 23 -47.28 -52.33 8.65
N LEU A 24 -47.25 -53.30 9.55
CA LEU A 24 -46.15 -54.21 9.79
C LEU A 24 -46.09 -55.25 8.65
N THR A 25 -44.97 -55.32 7.92
CA THR A 25 -44.53 -56.56 7.29
C THR A 25 -43.03 -56.61 7.30
N GLY A 26 -42.50 -57.61 7.98
CA GLY A 26 -41.05 -57.84 8.09
C GLY A 26 -40.45 -58.26 6.74
N ASN A 27 -39.23 -57.77 6.49
CA ASN A 27 -38.33 -58.43 5.57
C ASN A 27 -36.88 -58.28 6.03
N ARG A 28 -36.17 -59.39 5.96
CA ARG A 28 -34.78 -59.61 6.34
C ARG A 28 -33.85 -58.58 5.76
N ALA A 29 -33.01 -57.98 6.61
CA ALA A 29 -31.86 -57.17 6.22
C ALA A 29 -30.79 -58.10 5.63
N VAL A 30 -30.52 -57.96 4.34
CA VAL A 30 -29.28 -58.33 3.70
C VAL A 30 -28.33 -57.15 3.89
N GLY A 31 -27.22 -57.41 4.57
CA GLY A 31 -26.18 -56.37 4.80
C GLY A 31 -25.66 -55.85 3.46
N ALA A 32 -25.99 -54.64 3.13
CA ALA A 32 -25.31 -53.88 2.09
C ALA A 32 -24.09 -53.23 2.78
N GLU A 33 -22.90 -53.75 2.50
CA GLU A 33 -21.66 -53.01 2.73
C GLU A 33 -21.80 -51.63 2.08
N SER A 34 -21.82 -50.60 2.90
CA SER A 34 -21.71 -49.22 2.41
C SER A 34 -20.37 -49.03 1.73
N ALA A 35 -20.37 -49.11 0.40
CA ALA A 35 -19.22 -48.60 -0.36
C ALA A 35 -19.02 -47.15 0.05
N SER A 36 -17.91 -46.89 0.75
CA SER A 36 -17.46 -45.52 1.04
C SER A 36 -17.37 -44.78 -0.28
N ALA A 37 -18.15 -43.70 -0.42
CA ALA A 37 -18.07 -42.81 -1.56
C ALA A 37 -16.60 -42.44 -1.77
N PRO A 38 -16.10 -42.42 -3.02
CA PRO A 38 -14.72 -42.02 -3.27
C PRO A 38 -14.52 -40.64 -2.69
N GLN A 39 -13.58 -40.52 -1.78
CA GLN A 39 -13.13 -39.21 -1.27
C GLN A 39 -12.63 -38.45 -2.50
N THR A 40 -13.44 -37.54 -3.03
CA THR A 40 -13.01 -36.61 -4.05
C THR A 40 -11.87 -35.79 -3.45
N GLN A 41 -10.64 -36.04 -3.88
CA GLN A 41 -9.52 -35.17 -3.57
C GLN A 41 -9.98 -33.73 -3.88
N PRO A 42 -9.78 -32.77 -2.97
CA PRO A 42 -10.17 -31.39 -3.24
C PRO A 42 -9.51 -30.94 -4.54
N ALA A 43 -10.31 -30.43 -5.47
CA ALA A 43 -9.83 -29.98 -6.74
C ALA A 43 -8.80 -28.86 -6.51
N VAL A 44 -7.61 -28.95 -7.13
CA VAL A 44 -6.59 -27.91 -7.03
C VAL A 44 -7.12 -26.66 -7.72
N SER A 45 -7.17 -25.56 -7.00
CA SER A 45 -7.60 -24.25 -7.49
C SER A 45 -6.47 -23.57 -8.27
N PHE A 46 -6.76 -23.13 -9.48
CA PHE A 46 -5.78 -22.31 -10.22
C PHE A 46 -5.52 -20.99 -9.49
N THR A 47 -6.59 -20.29 -9.15
CA THR A 47 -6.53 -18.95 -8.52
C THR A 47 -5.93 -19.00 -7.11
N ASN A 48 -6.36 -19.97 -6.28
CA ASN A 48 -6.01 -20.00 -4.86
C ASN A 48 -4.85 -20.92 -4.50
N ASP A 49 -4.37 -21.77 -5.43
CA ASP A 49 -3.23 -22.67 -5.19
C ASP A 49 -2.10 -22.43 -6.20
N VAL A 50 -2.37 -22.44 -7.50
CA VAL A 50 -1.32 -22.36 -8.53
C VAL A 50 -0.72 -20.96 -8.64
N VAL A 51 -1.56 -19.92 -8.75
CA VAL A 51 -1.09 -18.54 -8.85
C VAL A 51 -0.22 -18.13 -7.65
N PRO A 52 -0.60 -18.40 -6.38
CA PRO A 52 0.27 -18.12 -5.24
C PRO A 52 1.61 -18.85 -5.26
N ILE A 53 1.65 -20.09 -5.74
CA ILE A 53 2.90 -20.84 -5.91
C ILE A 53 3.82 -20.15 -6.92
N LEU A 54 3.29 -19.72 -8.07
CA LEU A 54 4.06 -19.01 -9.08
C LEU A 54 4.58 -17.67 -8.55
N THR A 55 3.77 -16.98 -7.73
CA THR A 55 4.16 -15.73 -7.08
C THR A 55 5.28 -15.96 -6.05
N LYS A 56 5.13 -16.98 -5.19
CA LYS A 56 6.14 -17.34 -4.17
C LYS A 56 7.46 -17.75 -4.82
N ALA A 57 7.39 -18.49 -5.92
CA ALA A 57 8.56 -18.89 -6.71
C ALA A 57 9.19 -17.72 -7.48
N GLY A 58 8.55 -16.53 -7.51
CA GLY A 58 9.05 -15.34 -8.18
C GLY A 58 8.85 -15.35 -9.70
N CYS A 59 8.02 -16.25 -10.23
CA CYS A 59 7.81 -16.38 -11.67
C CYS A 59 7.19 -15.11 -12.26
N ASN A 60 6.21 -14.53 -11.58
CA ASN A 60 5.48 -13.33 -11.98
C ASN A 60 5.96 -12.04 -11.28
N GLY A 61 7.19 -12.06 -10.74
CA GLY A 61 7.84 -10.90 -10.13
C GLY A 61 8.78 -10.19 -11.11
N GLY A 62 8.80 -8.86 -11.07
CA GLY A 62 9.79 -7.98 -11.69
C GLY A 62 10.21 -8.36 -13.11
N VAL A 63 11.48 -8.61 -13.28
CA VAL A 63 12.13 -8.88 -14.58
C VAL A 63 11.96 -10.31 -15.12
N CYS A 64 11.37 -11.23 -14.33
CA CYS A 64 11.19 -12.62 -14.79
C CYS A 64 10.10 -12.69 -15.87
N HIS A 65 8.87 -13.06 -15.50
CA HIS A 65 7.79 -13.15 -16.48
C HIS A 65 6.71 -12.09 -16.27
N ALA A 66 6.89 -11.13 -15.36
CA ALA A 66 5.90 -10.08 -15.15
C ALA A 66 5.72 -9.23 -16.41
N LYS A 67 4.46 -9.00 -16.81
CA LYS A 67 4.07 -8.13 -17.92
C LYS A 67 4.65 -6.71 -17.82
N ALA A 68 4.75 -6.19 -16.59
CA ALA A 68 5.39 -4.90 -16.32
C ALA A 68 6.86 -4.83 -16.76
N GLY A 69 7.57 -5.97 -16.86
CA GLY A 69 8.93 -6.10 -17.39
C GLY A 69 8.99 -6.69 -18.81
N ASN A 70 7.88 -6.67 -19.56
CA ASN A 70 7.73 -7.29 -20.90
C ASN A 70 7.85 -8.83 -20.92
N GLY A 71 7.88 -9.48 -19.77
CA GLY A 71 8.07 -10.92 -19.69
C GLY A 71 9.40 -11.40 -20.27
N GLN A 72 9.52 -12.71 -20.52
CA GLN A 72 10.71 -13.31 -21.13
C GLN A 72 10.31 -14.30 -22.22
N ASN A 73 10.92 -14.17 -23.38
CA ASN A 73 10.73 -15.08 -24.52
C ASN A 73 9.26 -15.31 -24.92
N GLY A 74 8.44 -14.27 -24.84
CA GLY A 74 7.01 -14.32 -25.17
C GLY A 74 6.16 -15.02 -24.11
N PHE A 75 6.67 -15.28 -22.90
CA PHE A 75 5.87 -15.71 -21.77
C PHE A 75 5.72 -14.56 -20.79
N GLN A 76 4.50 -14.09 -20.62
CA GLN A 76 4.15 -13.00 -19.73
C GLN A 76 3.14 -13.48 -18.70
N LEU A 77 3.25 -12.97 -17.49
CA LEU A 77 2.32 -13.17 -16.39
C LEU A 77 1.95 -11.82 -15.80
N SER A 78 0.79 -11.72 -15.20
CA SER A 78 0.38 -10.55 -14.45
C SER A 78 1.31 -10.35 -13.24
N LEU A 79 1.58 -9.09 -12.89
CA LEU A 79 2.47 -8.80 -11.76
C LEU A 79 1.87 -9.35 -10.46
N PHE A 80 2.58 -10.25 -9.79
CA PHE A 80 2.15 -10.93 -8.56
C PHE A 80 0.83 -11.70 -8.66
N GLY A 81 0.41 -12.11 -9.87
CA GLY A 81 -0.83 -12.85 -10.07
C GLY A 81 -2.09 -12.00 -9.96
N PHE A 82 -1.97 -10.71 -10.26
CA PHE A 82 -3.07 -9.74 -10.16
C PHE A 82 -4.23 -10.04 -11.12
N GLU A 83 -3.93 -10.56 -12.31
CA GLU A 83 -4.91 -10.93 -13.35
C GLU A 83 -4.89 -12.45 -13.59
N PRO A 84 -5.49 -13.27 -12.72
CA PRO A 84 -5.43 -14.72 -12.87
C PRO A 84 -6.01 -15.24 -14.19
N GLY A 85 -6.97 -14.49 -14.79
CA GLY A 85 -7.53 -14.82 -16.09
C GLY A 85 -6.50 -14.71 -17.22
N GLU A 86 -5.74 -13.63 -17.28
CA GLU A 86 -4.62 -13.48 -18.22
C GLU A 86 -3.54 -14.53 -17.97
N ASP A 87 -3.21 -14.78 -16.70
CA ASP A 87 -2.19 -15.78 -16.33
C ASP A 87 -2.60 -17.17 -16.81
N PHE A 88 -3.87 -17.52 -16.68
CA PHE A 88 -4.40 -18.79 -17.17
C PHE A 88 -4.26 -18.89 -18.71
N GLU A 89 -4.69 -17.87 -19.45
CA GLU A 89 -4.56 -17.83 -20.90
C GLU A 89 -3.11 -17.97 -21.37
N HIS A 90 -2.19 -17.24 -20.73
CA HIS A 90 -0.77 -17.30 -21.05
C HIS A 90 -0.14 -18.64 -20.71
N ILE A 91 -0.57 -19.31 -19.65
CA ILE A 91 -0.01 -20.61 -19.25
C ILE A 91 -0.59 -21.74 -20.12
N VAL A 92 -1.91 -21.76 -20.30
CA VAL A 92 -2.62 -22.93 -20.84
C VAL A 92 -2.85 -22.83 -22.35
N ASN A 93 -3.31 -21.68 -22.85
CA ASN A 93 -3.81 -21.55 -24.22
C ASN A 93 -2.81 -20.90 -25.18
N GLU A 94 -2.05 -19.92 -24.73
CA GLU A 94 -1.11 -19.19 -25.57
C GLU A 94 -0.02 -20.09 -26.17
N ALA A 95 0.51 -19.69 -27.33
CA ALA A 95 1.55 -20.40 -28.05
C ALA A 95 1.17 -21.88 -28.35
N ARG A 96 -0.11 -22.12 -28.67
CA ARG A 96 -0.70 -23.44 -28.97
C ARG A 96 -0.62 -24.42 -27.79
N GLY A 97 -0.72 -23.93 -26.56
CA GLY A 97 -0.70 -24.76 -25.35
C GLY A 97 0.62 -25.47 -25.04
N ARG A 98 1.72 -25.08 -25.69
CA ARG A 98 3.02 -25.80 -25.58
C ARG A 98 3.61 -25.84 -24.17
N ARG A 99 3.09 -24.99 -23.25
CA ARG A 99 3.63 -24.90 -21.90
C ARG A 99 3.11 -26.00 -20.98
N ILE A 100 2.00 -26.62 -21.35
CA ILE A 100 1.29 -27.64 -20.55
C ILE A 100 1.20 -28.95 -21.34
N SER A 101 1.45 -30.08 -20.68
CA SER A 101 1.22 -31.44 -21.17
C SER A 101 0.35 -32.20 -20.18
N GLN A 102 -0.94 -32.34 -20.44
CA GLN A 102 -1.88 -33.02 -19.55
C GLN A 102 -1.61 -34.55 -19.50
N THR A 103 -1.14 -35.15 -20.61
CA THR A 103 -0.84 -36.58 -20.71
C THR A 103 0.47 -36.97 -20.02
N ALA A 104 1.39 -36.01 -19.86
CA ALA A 104 2.67 -36.19 -19.20
C ALA A 104 3.00 -34.91 -18.41
N PRO A 105 2.34 -34.67 -17.26
CA PRO A 105 2.44 -33.41 -16.51
C PRO A 105 3.87 -33.00 -16.19
N GLU A 106 4.73 -33.95 -15.82
CA GLU A 106 6.15 -33.75 -15.50
C GLU A 106 6.97 -33.25 -16.70
N ARG A 107 6.45 -33.49 -17.93
CA ARG A 107 7.05 -33.02 -19.19
C ARG A 107 6.50 -31.67 -19.65
N SER A 108 5.61 -31.06 -18.89
CA SER A 108 5.15 -29.70 -19.19
C SER A 108 6.33 -28.73 -19.19
N LEU A 109 6.44 -27.90 -20.23
CA LEU A 109 7.50 -26.91 -20.35
C LEU A 109 7.56 -25.98 -19.13
N LEU A 110 6.41 -25.66 -18.56
CA LEU A 110 6.29 -24.89 -17.31
C LEU A 110 7.09 -25.53 -16.19
N LEU A 111 6.91 -26.84 -15.94
CA LEU A 111 7.63 -27.57 -14.87
C LEU A 111 9.08 -27.82 -15.23
N LEU A 112 9.40 -28.23 -16.46
CA LEU A 112 10.77 -28.48 -16.90
C LEU A 112 11.66 -27.23 -16.76
N LYS A 113 11.13 -26.04 -17.06
CA LYS A 113 11.83 -24.78 -16.86
C LYS A 113 11.94 -24.40 -15.39
N ALA A 114 10.86 -24.52 -14.64
CA ALA A 114 10.82 -24.17 -13.22
C ALA A 114 11.75 -25.06 -12.36
N THR A 115 11.93 -26.33 -12.74
CA THR A 115 12.84 -27.27 -12.04
C THR A 115 14.29 -27.21 -12.54
N GLY A 116 14.56 -26.48 -13.62
CA GLY A 116 15.89 -26.42 -14.23
C GLY A 116 16.26 -27.65 -15.06
N MET A 117 15.33 -28.58 -15.31
CA MET A 117 15.54 -29.73 -16.21
C MET A 117 15.78 -29.27 -17.66
N LEU A 118 15.28 -28.08 -18.01
CA LEU A 118 15.66 -27.37 -19.20
C LEU A 118 16.32 -26.03 -18.83
N PRO A 119 17.29 -25.54 -19.64
CA PRO A 119 17.96 -24.28 -19.37
C PRO A 119 16.96 -23.14 -19.10
N HIS A 120 17.09 -22.48 -17.96
CA HIS A 120 16.20 -21.42 -17.49
C HIS A 120 17.00 -20.26 -16.88
N GLY A 121 16.91 -19.06 -17.48
CA GLY A 121 17.63 -17.88 -17.01
C GLY A 121 17.28 -17.47 -15.57
N GLY A 122 16.09 -17.82 -15.09
CA GLY A 122 15.67 -17.62 -13.71
C GLY A 122 16.22 -18.64 -12.70
N GLY A 123 16.96 -19.67 -13.14
CA GLY A 123 17.44 -20.77 -12.30
C GLY A 123 16.32 -21.72 -11.87
N VAL A 124 16.61 -22.56 -10.85
CA VAL A 124 15.64 -23.47 -10.25
C VAL A 124 14.69 -22.70 -9.36
N ARG A 125 13.39 -22.79 -9.64
CA ARG A 125 12.31 -22.10 -8.90
C ARG A 125 11.41 -23.03 -8.12
N LEU A 126 11.23 -24.26 -8.63
CA LEU A 126 10.47 -25.32 -7.96
C LEU A 126 11.36 -26.56 -7.83
N LYS A 127 11.40 -27.15 -6.65
CA LYS A 127 12.06 -28.43 -6.42
C LYS A 127 11.02 -29.56 -6.48
N GLU A 128 11.28 -30.63 -7.19
CA GLU A 128 10.34 -31.75 -7.38
C GLU A 128 9.87 -32.40 -6.07
N THR A 129 10.67 -32.27 -5.02
CA THR A 129 10.37 -32.81 -3.68
C THR A 129 9.35 -31.96 -2.89
N THR A 130 8.99 -30.77 -3.37
CA THR A 130 8.13 -29.83 -2.63
C THR A 130 6.65 -30.04 -2.92
N ASP A 131 5.80 -29.65 -1.97
CA ASP A 131 4.35 -29.61 -2.14
C ASP A 131 3.94 -28.65 -3.26
N ALA A 132 4.67 -27.53 -3.42
CA ALA A 132 4.44 -26.57 -4.48
C ALA A 132 4.54 -27.22 -5.87
N TYR A 133 5.59 -28.00 -6.12
CA TYR A 133 5.73 -28.75 -7.36
C TYR A 133 4.58 -29.76 -7.54
N ARG A 134 4.29 -30.55 -6.49
CA ARG A 134 3.21 -31.55 -6.53
C ARG A 134 1.87 -30.90 -6.85
N THR A 135 1.55 -29.76 -6.24
CA THR A 135 0.30 -29.03 -6.49
C THR A 135 0.19 -28.60 -7.94
N VAL A 136 1.22 -27.97 -8.53
CA VAL A 136 1.18 -27.55 -9.94
C VAL A 136 1.10 -28.74 -10.88
N ARG A 137 1.86 -29.82 -10.64
CA ARG A 137 1.80 -31.06 -11.41
C ARG A 137 0.39 -31.69 -11.37
N ASP A 138 -0.20 -31.79 -10.18
CA ASP A 138 -1.52 -32.39 -10.00
C ASP A 138 -2.62 -31.55 -10.61
N TRP A 139 -2.52 -30.22 -10.57
CA TRP A 139 -3.40 -29.33 -11.34
C TRP A 139 -3.34 -29.64 -12.83
N ILE A 140 -2.14 -29.77 -13.40
CA ILE A 140 -1.96 -30.14 -14.82
C ILE A 140 -2.59 -31.52 -15.09
N ARG A 141 -2.30 -32.51 -14.26
CA ARG A 141 -2.82 -33.88 -14.37
C ARG A 141 -4.34 -33.94 -14.32
N LEU A 142 -4.98 -33.06 -13.54
CA LEU A 142 -6.43 -32.93 -13.41
C LEU A 142 -7.09 -32.13 -14.55
N GLY A 143 -6.32 -31.80 -15.60
CA GLY A 143 -6.80 -31.14 -16.81
C GLY A 143 -6.54 -29.65 -16.87
N ALA A 144 -5.67 -29.10 -15.99
CA ALA A 144 -5.31 -27.69 -15.95
C ALA A 144 -6.53 -26.75 -16.03
N ARG A 145 -7.53 -26.99 -15.18
CA ARG A 145 -8.80 -26.27 -15.23
C ARG A 145 -8.68 -24.87 -14.63
N SER A 146 -9.44 -23.93 -15.21
CA SER A 146 -9.63 -22.58 -14.65
C SER A 146 -10.78 -22.58 -13.65
N ASP A 147 -10.61 -21.86 -12.57
CA ASP A 147 -11.66 -21.50 -11.61
C ASP A 147 -11.75 -19.96 -11.44
N VAL A 148 -11.19 -19.22 -12.38
CA VAL A 148 -11.26 -17.75 -12.41
C VAL A 148 -12.74 -17.32 -12.43
N GLY A 149 -13.09 -16.38 -11.54
CA GLY A 149 -14.48 -15.91 -11.38
C GLY A 149 -15.40 -16.84 -10.56
N SER A 150 -14.96 -18.07 -10.25
CA SER A 150 -15.72 -19.01 -9.41
C SER A 150 -14.99 -19.41 -8.12
N ALA A 151 -13.67 -19.22 -8.07
CA ALA A 151 -12.89 -19.41 -6.85
C ALA A 151 -13.32 -18.38 -5.79
N PRO A 152 -13.41 -18.78 -4.51
CA PRO A 152 -13.69 -17.84 -3.44
C PRO A 152 -12.65 -16.71 -3.40
N GLU A 153 -13.13 -15.48 -3.37
CA GLU A 153 -12.28 -14.30 -3.31
C GLU A 153 -11.59 -14.18 -1.93
N LEU A 154 -10.31 -13.80 -1.94
CA LEU A 154 -9.56 -13.48 -0.73
C LEU A 154 -10.01 -12.10 -0.20
N THR A 155 -10.73 -12.07 0.92
CA THR A 155 -11.24 -10.83 1.54
C THR A 155 -10.23 -10.15 2.43
N SER A 156 -9.49 -10.92 3.24
CA SER A 156 -8.46 -10.37 4.14
C SER A 156 -7.34 -11.36 4.43
N LEU A 157 -6.20 -10.81 4.82
CA LEU A 157 -5.05 -11.56 5.32
C LEU A 157 -4.76 -11.14 6.75
N LYS A 158 -4.48 -12.08 7.63
CA LYS A 158 -4.13 -11.84 9.03
C LYS A 158 -2.74 -12.42 9.30
N VAL A 159 -1.95 -11.71 10.08
CA VAL A 159 -0.68 -12.21 10.61
C VAL A 159 -0.78 -12.31 12.13
N ASP A 160 -0.29 -13.38 12.68
CA ASP A 160 -0.21 -13.59 14.12
C ASP A 160 1.25 -13.83 14.54
N PRO A 161 1.76 -12.98 15.45
CA PRO A 161 1.13 -11.79 16.05
C PRO A 161 1.10 -10.59 15.08
N GLU A 162 0.11 -9.68 15.24
CA GLU A 162 0.08 -8.39 14.51
C GLU A 162 1.05 -7.36 15.11
N ARG A 163 1.31 -7.47 16.42
CA ARG A 163 2.26 -6.61 17.15
C ARG A 163 3.04 -7.44 18.15
N ALA A 164 4.32 -7.19 18.24
CA ALA A 164 5.20 -7.86 19.20
C ALA A 164 6.24 -6.89 19.76
N SER A 165 6.61 -7.11 21.04
CA SER A 165 7.83 -6.56 21.60
C SER A 165 8.80 -7.72 21.71
N LEU A 166 9.88 -7.69 20.95
CA LEU A 166 10.85 -8.76 20.86
C LEU A 166 12.22 -8.28 21.36
N SER A 167 12.95 -9.19 21.97
CA SER A 167 14.31 -8.94 22.41
C SER A 167 15.27 -9.01 21.23
N ARG A 168 16.46 -8.43 21.38
CA ARG A 168 17.56 -8.62 20.42
C ARG A 168 17.88 -10.11 20.29
N HIS A 169 18.16 -10.54 19.07
CA HIS A 169 18.43 -11.94 18.69
C HIS A 169 17.27 -12.93 18.92
N GLU A 170 16.10 -12.44 19.32
CA GLU A 170 14.90 -13.27 19.42
C GLU A 170 14.42 -13.70 18.02
N ARG A 171 13.89 -14.92 17.98
CA ARG A 171 13.29 -15.47 16.76
C ARG A 171 11.78 -15.63 16.98
N ARG A 172 11.00 -15.25 15.97
CA ARG A 172 9.54 -15.32 16.05
C ARG A 172 8.97 -15.92 14.77
N GLN A 173 8.27 -17.05 14.92
CA GLN A 173 7.50 -17.61 13.81
C GLN A 173 6.23 -16.80 13.61
N LEU A 174 5.99 -16.32 12.38
CA LEU A 174 4.74 -15.73 11.96
C LEU A 174 3.80 -16.85 11.50
N ARG A 175 2.51 -16.66 11.78
CA ARG A 175 1.42 -17.42 11.16
C ARG A 175 0.60 -16.48 10.30
N VAL A 176 0.35 -16.85 9.05
CA VAL A 176 -0.42 -16.05 8.11
C VAL A 176 -1.69 -16.80 7.74
N THR A 177 -2.84 -16.18 7.99
CA THR A 177 -4.16 -16.77 7.74
C THR A 177 -4.89 -15.97 6.68
N ALA A 178 -5.24 -16.61 5.58
CA ALA A 178 -6.13 -16.09 4.55
C ALA A 178 -7.60 -16.29 4.96
N VAL A 179 -8.44 -15.26 4.73
CA VAL A 179 -9.88 -15.31 4.96
C VAL A 179 -10.59 -15.06 3.63
N TYR A 180 -11.46 -15.98 3.23
CA TYR A 180 -12.16 -15.93 1.94
C TYR A 180 -13.60 -15.46 2.09
N ALA A 181 -14.21 -15.01 0.99
CA ALA A 181 -15.58 -14.49 0.94
C ALA A 181 -16.65 -15.53 1.36
N ASP A 182 -16.37 -16.81 1.20
CA ASP A 182 -17.24 -17.91 1.65
C ASP A 182 -17.10 -18.25 3.14
N GLY A 183 -16.31 -17.47 3.88
CA GLY A 183 -16.06 -17.66 5.32
C GLY A 183 -14.97 -18.69 5.65
N ARG A 184 -14.42 -19.38 4.67
CA ARG A 184 -13.30 -20.30 4.90
C ARG A 184 -12.04 -19.54 5.29
N THR A 185 -11.25 -20.16 6.15
CA THR A 185 -9.89 -19.69 6.51
C THR A 185 -8.85 -20.73 6.13
N ARG A 186 -7.67 -20.29 5.74
CA ARG A 186 -6.57 -21.18 5.39
C ARG A 186 -5.26 -20.63 5.96
N ASP A 187 -4.45 -21.49 6.55
CA ASP A 187 -3.06 -21.16 6.87
C ASP A 187 -2.26 -21.11 5.56
N VAL A 188 -1.75 -19.93 5.23
CA VAL A 188 -0.97 -19.66 4.02
C VAL A 188 0.45 -19.24 4.35
N THR A 189 0.93 -19.56 5.55
CA THR A 189 2.27 -19.19 6.03
C THR A 189 3.36 -19.63 5.05
N GLN A 190 3.25 -20.82 4.50
CA GLN A 190 4.26 -21.34 3.55
C GLN A 190 4.12 -20.76 2.13
N GLN A 191 2.96 -20.21 1.78
CA GLN A 191 2.68 -19.60 0.48
C GLN A 191 2.88 -18.08 0.47
N ALA A 192 2.87 -17.44 1.62
CA ALA A 192 3.07 -15.99 1.73
C ALA A 192 4.50 -15.59 1.36
N VAL A 193 4.64 -14.42 0.75
CA VAL A 193 5.92 -13.77 0.48
C VAL A 193 6.19 -12.78 1.61
N TYR A 194 7.39 -12.83 2.17
CA TYR A 194 7.77 -12.02 3.32
C TYR A 194 8.81 -10.96 2.94
N GLU A 195 8.68 -9.79 3.55
CA GLU A 195 9.64 -8.69 3.38
C GLU A 195 9.73 -7.87 4.67
N SER A 196 10.95 -7.55 5.09
CA SER A 196 11.20 -6.59 6.17
C SER A 196 11.45 -5.19 5.57
N ASN A 197 10.86 -4.16 6.17
CA ASN A 197 11.15 -2.77 5.79
C ASN A 197 12.54 -2.30 6.22
N ASP A 198 13.17 -3.02 7.16
CA ASP A 198 14.56 -2.82 7.58
C ASP A 198 15.23 -4.15 7.88
N ARG A 199 15.94 -4.67 6.88
CA ARG A 199 16.66 -5.95 7.00
C ARG A 199 17.83 -5.91 7.98
N ALA A 200 18.36 -4.72 8.27
CA ALA A 200 19.41 -4.58 9.27
C ALA A 200 18.86 -4.78 10.69
N MET A 201 17.60 -4.43 10.94
CA MET A 201 16.92 -4.65 12.21
C MET A 201 16.30 -6.03 12.35
N ALA A 202 15.66 -6.53 11.30
CA ALA A 202 15.02 -7.84 11.31
C ALA A 202 15.07 -8.49 9.94
N GLU A 203 15.49 -9.73 9.88
CA GLU A 203 15.38 -10.59 8.71
C GLU A 203 14.17 -11.51 8.85
N VAL A 204 13.58 -11.89 7.75
CA VAL A 204 12.51 -12.90 7.70
C VAL A 204 12.81 -13.88 6.57
N ASP A 205 12.74 -15.18 6.87
CA ASP A 205 12.97 -16.23 5.88
C ASP A 205 11.70 -16.53 5.04
N GLU A 206 11.86 -17.41 4.06
CA GLU A 206 10.76 -17.82 3.18
C GLU A 206 9.64 -18.59 3.89
N HIS A 207 9.88 -19.06 5.12
CA HIS A 207 8.91 -19.79 5.95
C HIS A 207 8.24 -18.91 6.99
N GLY A 208 8.55 -17.59 6.99
CA GLY A 208 7.98 -16.63 7.93
C GLY A 208 8.63 -16.64 9.31
N LEU A 209 9.86 -17.13 9.44
CA LEU A 209 10.62 -17.03 10.66
C LEU A 209 11.38 -15.70 10.69
N ALA A 210 10.93 -14.79 11.54
CA ALA A 210 11.61 -13.51 11.79
C ALA A 210 12.76 -13.69 12.79
N THR A 211 13.90 -13.08 12.50
CA THR A 211 15.09 -13.05 13.35
C THR A 211 15.49 -11.60 13.60
N ILE A 212 15.50 -11.18 14.86
CA ILE A 212 15.82 -9.81 15.26
C ILE A 212 17.33 -9.66 15.40
N SER A 213 17.88 -8.55 14.93
CA SER A 213 19.30 -8.21 15.07
C SER A 213 19.62 -7.53 16.40
N ASP A 214 20.79 -6.90 16.50
CA ASP A 214 21.22 -6.12 17.68
C ASP A 214 20.72 -4.65 17.68
N ILE A 215 19.93 -4.23 16.69
CA ILE A 215 19.47 -2.85 16.54
C ILE A 215 18.12 -2.67 17.24
N ALA A 216 18.06 -1.71 18.18
CA ALA A 216 16.81 -1.32 18.84
C ALA A 216 16.00 -0.33 18.01
N GLY A 217 14.67 -0.39 18.11
CA GLY A 217 13.77 0.51 17.38
C GLY A 217 12.45 -0.17 17.02
N ASN A 218 11.82 0.30 15.95
CA ASN A 218 10.61 -0.29 15.39
C ASN A 218 10.88 -0.78 13.97
N VAL A 219 10.45 -1.99 13.68
CA VAL A 219 10.55 -2.60 12.35
C VAL A 219 9.22 -3.25 11.98
N ALA A 220 8.88 -3.24 10.70
CA ALA A 220 7.69 -3.87 10.16
C ALA A 220 8.07 -5.04 9.25
N ILE A 221 7.44 -6.19 9.47
CA ILE A 221 7.57 -7.36 8.59
C ILE A 221 6.24 -7.56 7.89
N MET A 222 6.28 -7.46 6.59
CA MET A 222 5.14 -7.65 5.70
C MET A 222 5.03 -9.10 5.27
N ALA A 223 3.80 -9.63 5.31
CA ALA A 223 3.42 -10.88 4.67
C ALA A 223 2.43 -10.57 3.54
N ARG A 224 2.72 -11.00 2.32
CA ARG A 224 1.86 -10.84 1.15
C ARG A 224 1.39 -12.20 0.66
N TYR A 225 0.10 -12.30 0.37
CA TYR A 225 -0.50 -13.46 -0.27
C TYR A 225 -1.57 -12.99 -1.25
N GLN A 226 -1.45 -13.36 -2.53
CA GLN A 226 -2.27 -12.79 -3.61
C GLN A 226 -2.27 -11.24 -3.58
N SER A 227 -3.43 -10.60 -3.63
CA SER A 227 -3.61 -9.15 -3.60
C SER A 227 -3.63 -8.54 -2.19
N LYS A 228 -3.49 -9.34 -1.11
CA LYS A 228 -3.64 -8.86 0.27
C LYS A 228 -2.31 -8.88 1.01
N ILE A 229 -2.23 -8.00 2.01
CA ILE A 229 -1.08 -7.82 2.87
C ILE A 229 -1.50 -7.81 4.33
N ALA A 230 -0.66 -8.38 5.18
CA ALA A 230 -0.70 -8.25 6.62
C ALA A 230 0.68 -7.85 7.15
N VAL A 231 0.71 -7.08 8.23
CA VAL A 231 1.97 -6.53 8.75
C VAL A 231 2.12 -6.87 10.23
N LEU A 232 3.24 -7.51 10.57
CA LEU A 232 3.71 -7.60 11.95
C LEU A 232 4.52 -6.33 12.28
N SER A 233 4.06 -5.57 13.26
CA SER A 233 4.80 -4.44 13.83
C SER A 233 5.63 -4.90 15.03
N VAL A 234 6.95 -4.86 14.91
CA VAL A 234 7.89 -5.26 15.98
C VAL A 234 8.49 -4.03 16.61
N SER A 235 8.52 -4.01 17.95
CA SER A 235 9.32 -3.07 18.73
C SER A 235 10.44 -3.83 19.42
N VAL A 236 11.67 -3.38 19.20
CA VAL A 236 12.88 -3.93 19.86
C VAL A 236 13.34 -2.92 20.90
N PRO A 237 13.11 -3.15 22.20
CA PRO A 237 13.46 -2.18 23.22
C PRO A 237 14.97 -1.91 23.29
N HIS A 238 15.34 -0.64 23.49
CA HIS A 238 16.70 -0.22 23.78
C HIS A 238 17.09 -0.57 25.22
N ALA A 239 16.15 -0.37 26.14
CA ALA A 239 16.28 -0.67 27.56
C ALA A 239 14.92 -1.08 28.15
N LYS A 240 14.88 -1.38 29.45
CA LYS A 240 13.60 -1.62 30.16
C LYS A 240 12.64 -0.45 29.92
N ALA A 241 11.36 -0.76 29.73
CA ALA A 241 10.31 0.25 29.57
C ALA A 241 10.37 1.28 30.71
N LEU A 242 10.14 2.55 30.37
CA LEU A 242 10.15 3.63 31.35
C LEU A 242 8.89 3.58 32.20
N ASP A 243 9.05 3.85 33.51
CA ASP A 243 7.90 3.97 34.42
C ASP A 243 7.12 5.27 34.15
N THR A 244 7.85 6.37 33.88
CA THR A 244 7.27 7.69 33.65
C THR A 244 7.85 8.37 32.41
N VAL A 245 7.05 9.24 31.80
CA VAL A 245 7.42 10.16 30.72
C VAL A 245 6.88 11.56 31.05
N PRO A 246 7.37 12.63 30.44
CA PRO A 246 6.82 13.96 30.62
C PRO A 246 5.31 14.02 30.29
N PRO A 247 4.56 14.99 30.87
CA PRO A 247 3.16 15.20 30.49
C PRO A 247 3.08 15.62 29.02
N ALA A 248 2.14 15.01 28.30
CA ALA A 248 1.85 15.35 26.92
C ALA A 248 1.15 16.72 26.84
N ARG A 249 1.52 17.53 25.85
CA ARG A 249 0.86 18.81 25.53
C ARG A 249 -0.20 18.67 24.45
N ASN A 250 -0.06 17.66 23.60
CA ASN A 250 -0.96 17.38 22.50
C ASN A 250 -0.93 15.86 22.14
N PHE A 251 -1.79 15.44 21.22
CA PHE A 251 -1.89 14.02 20.82
C PHE A 251 -0.60 13.46 20.19
N VAL A 252 0.26 14.31 19.62
CA VAL A 252 1.54 13.87 19.05
C VAL A 252 2.47 13.44 20.18
N ASP A 253 2.53 14.23 21.27
CA ASP A 253 3.30 13.88 22.46
C ASP A 253 2.82 12.57 23.09
N GLU A 254 1.50 12.36 23.16
CA GLU A 254 0.92 11.11 23.69
C GLU A 254 1.45 9.89 22.92
N LEU A 255 1.41 9.94 21.59
CA LEU A 255 1.87 8.85 20.75
C LEU A 255 3.39 8.67 20.79
N VAL A 256 4.14 9.76 20.74
CA VAL A 256 5.61 9.73 20.80
C VAL A 256 6.07 9.21 22.15
N PHE A 257 5.53 9.74 23.26
CA PHE A 257 5.92 9.32 24.61
C PHE A 257 5.51 7.87 24.91
N ALA A 258 4.36 7.41 24.42
CA ALA A 258 3.98 6.01 24.51
C ALA A 258 4.99 5.09 23.83
N ASN A 259 5.48 5.49 22.64
CA ASN A 259 6.51 4.73 21.92
C ASN A 259 7.87 4.78 22.63
N LEU A 260 8.31 5.96 23.07
CA LEU A 260 9.57 6.13 23.84
C LEU A 260 9.54 5.33 25.15
N LYS A 261 8.41 5.36 25.87
CA LYS A 261 8.19 4.56 27.07
C LYS A 261 8.36 3.07 26.81
N LYS A 262 7.75 2.57 25.73
CA LYS A 262 7.82 1.16 25.32
C LYS A 262 9.25 0.75 24.95
N LEU A 263 9.98 1.64 24.24
CA LEU A 263 11.35 1.39 23.82
C LEU A 263 12.39 1.59 24.91
N GLY A 264 12.02 2.12 26.08
CA GLY A 264 12.96 2.44 27.16
C GLY A 264 13.86 3.63 26.86
N ILE A 265 13.41 4.57 26.02
CA ILE A 265 14.18 5.76 25.60
C ILE A 265 13.68 6.97 26.37
N ARG A 266 14.53 7.57 27.21
CA ARG A 266 14.18 8.79 27.93
C ARG A 266 14.18 9.99 27.00
N PRO A 267 13.11 10.80 26.96
CA PRO A 267 13.14 12.09 26.30
C PRO A 267 14.24 12.98 26.87
N SER A 268 14.87 13.76 26.03
CA SER A 268 15.82 14.78 26.49
C SER A 268 15.11 15.86 27.29
N PRO A 269 15.79 16.53 28.23
CA PRO A 269 15.24 17.70 28.90
C PRO A 269 14.83 18.78 27.89
N VAL A 270 13.87 19.62 28.28
CA VAL A 270 13.52 20.80 27.50
C VAL A 270 14.76 21.70 27.40
N CYS A 271 15.06 22.17 26.19
CA CYS A 271 16.23 23.02 25.93
C CYS A 271 16.12 24.39 26.62
N ASP A 272 17.25 25.04 26.86
CA ASP A 272 17.30 26.41 27.35
C ASP A 272 16.72 27.41 26.34
N ASP A 273 16.55 28.66 26.79
CA ASP A 273 15.91 29.69 25.97
C ASP A 273 16.74 30.11 24.76
N ALA A 274 18.06 30.12 24.86
CA ALA A 274 18.96 30.47 23.73
C ALA A 274 18.86 29.39 22.63
N THR A 275 18.93 28.13 23.02
CA THR A 275 18.76 26.99 22.12
C THR A 275 17.35 26.97 21.51
N PHE A 276 16.32 27.27 22.32
CA PHE A 276 14.94 27.35 21.83
C PHE A 276 14.79 28.41 20.76
N LEU A 277 15.21 29.66 21.05
CA LEU A 277 15.09 30.76 20.11
C LEU A 277 15.82 30.47 18.78
N ARG A 278 17.03 29.94 18.85
CA ARG A 278 17.78 29.55 17.66
C ARG A 278 17.03 28.52 16.81
N ARG A 279 16.51 27.47 17.45
CA ARG A 279 15.80 26.39 16.75
C ARG A 279 14.50 26.87 16.13
N VAL A 280 13.66 27.56 16.90
CA VAL A 280 12.35 28.02 16.40
C VAL A 280 12.50 29.04 15.27
N SER A 281 13.51 29.91 15.30
CA SER A 281 13.81 30.86 14.21
C SER A 281 14.23 30.14 12.93
N LEU A 282 15.04 29.08 13.03
CA LEU A 282 15.42 28.25 11.89
C LEU A 282 14.26 27.44 11.36
N ASP A 283 13.46 26.85 12.24
CA ASP A 283 12.37 25.95 11.86
C ASP A 283 11.19 26.69 11.22
N ILE A 284 10.90 27.93 11.69
CA ILE A 284 9.75 28.71 11.21
C ILE A 284 10.15 29.71 10.12
N ALA A 285 11.24 30.48 10.32
CA ALA A 285 11.61 31.55 9.40
C ALA A 285 12.86 31.26 8.54
N GLY A 286 13.48 30.09 8.71
CA GLY A 286 14.64 29.66 7.92
C GLY A 286 15.93 30.52 8.15
N ARG A 287 15.97 31.31 9.21
CA ARG A 287 17.08 32.22 9.55
C ARG A 287 17.45 32.14 11.02
N LEU A 288 18.64 32.62 11.35
CA LEU A 288 19.00 32.86 12.74
C LEU A 288 18.25 34.10 13.30
N PRO A 289 18.00 34.16 14.62
CA PRO A 289 17.53 35.39 15.23
C PRO A 289 18.57 36.50 15.07
N THR A 290 18.11 37.77 15.00
CA THR A 290 19.01 38.92 15.06
C THR A 290 19.55 39.10 16.47
N GLU A 291 20.58 39.95 16.63
CA GLU A 291 21.13 40.27 17.94
C GLU A 291 20.08 40.92 18.84
N GLU A 292 19.26 41.81 18.28
CA GLU A 292 18.18 42.51 18.98
C GLU A 292 17.09 41.55 19.43
N GLU A 293 16.66 40.64 18.55
CA GLU A 293 15.68 39.59 18.87
C GLU A 293 16.19 38.69 20.00
N ALA A 294 17.46 38.30 19.93
CA ALA A 294 18.08 37.46 20.94
C ALA A 294 18.15 38.13 22.29
N LYS A 295 18.61 39.42 22.33
CA LYS A 295 18.71 40.18 23.56
C LYS A 295 17.32 40.42 24.20
N ALA A 296 16.34 40.79 23.39
CA ALA A 296 14.97 41.02 23.86
C ALA A 296 14.36 39.73 24.46
N PHE A 297 14.44 38.62 23.74
CA PHE A 297 13.90 37.36 24.20
C PHE A 297 14.56 36.82 25.48
N LEU A 298 15.90 36.92 25.56
CA LEU A 298 16.62 36.45 26.76
C LEU A 298 16.40 37.34 27.99
N ALA A 299 16.13 38.63 27.80
CA ALA A 299 15.79 39.55 28.87
C ALA A 299 14.34 39.41 29.34
N ASP A 300 13.44 38.94 28.49
CA ASP A 300 12.04 38.76 28.81
C ASP A 300 11.85 37.63 29.85
N ARG A 301 11.06 37.92 30.89
CA ARG A 301 10.75 37.02 31.99
C ARG A 301 9.27 36.50 31.96
N SER A 302 8.57 36.85 30.90
CA SER A 302 7.18 36.38 30.73
C SER A 302 7.11 34.86 30.65
N PRO A 303 6.15 34.21 31.32
CA PRO A 303 6.03 32.75 31.31
C PRO A 303 5.65 32.19 29.95
N ASP A 304 5.04 32.99 29.10
CA ASP A 304 4.54 32.66 27.75
C ASP A 304 5.42 33.20 26.60
N LYS A 305 6.61 33.73 26.92
CA LYS A 305 7.52 34.30 25.89
C LYS A 305 7.85 33.36 24.74
N ARG A 306 7.92 32.05 24.99
CA ARG A 306 8.16 31.06 23.95
C ARG A 306 7.00 30.96 22.96
N ASP A 307 5.77 30.98 23.46
CA ASP A 307 4.59 30.95 22.63
C ASP A 307 4.43 32.26 21.84
N GLN A 308 4.74 33.41 22.49
CA GLN A 308 4.73 34.72 21.83
C GLN A 308 5.72 34.80 20.66
N VAL A 309 6.95 34.30 20.80
CA VAL A 309 7.93 34.31 19.72
C VAL A 309 7.54 33.37 18.58
N VAL A 310 6.93 32.22 18.87
CA VAL A 310 6.40 31.32 17.85
C VAL A 310 5.33 32.04 17.01
N GLU A 311 4.35 32.66 17.68
CA GLU A 311 3.28 33.40 17.01
C GLU A 311 3.81 34.58 16.18
N ALA A 312 4.80 35.31 16.68
CA ALA A 312 5.45 36.40 15.95
C ALA A 312 6.15 35.91 14.69
N LEU A 313 6.90 34.80 14.78
CA LEU A 313 7.58 34.20 13.63
C LEU A 313 6.60 33.67 12.59
N LEU A 314 5.52 33.02 13.00
CA LEU A 314 4.47 32.51 12.09
C LEU A 314 3.77 33.63 11.30
N ARG A 315 3.68 34.84 11.85
CA ARG A 315 3.11 36.02 11.17
C ARG A 315 4.16 36.82 10.36
N SER A 316 5.41 36.43 10.44
CA SER A 316 6.48 37.17 9.78
C SER A 316 6.55 36.89 8.28
N PRO A 317 6.99 37.86 7.45
CA PRO A 317 7.33 37.58 6.05
C PRO A 317 8.34 36.45 5.88
N GLY A 318 9.26 36.28 6.83
CA GLY A 318 10.27 35.21 6.82
C GLY A 318 9.67 33.81 6.81
N TYR A 319 8.54 33.59 7.50
CA TYR A 319 7.80 32.34 7.41
C TYR A 319 7.31 32.07 5.98
N ALA A 320 6.65 33.06 5.39
CA ALA A 320 6.10 32.93 4.04
C ALA A 320 7.22 32.69 3.01
N ASP A 321 8.33 33.42 3.10
CA ASP A 321 9.49 33.26 2.21
C ASP A 321 10.12 31.86 2.33
N PHE A 322 10.32 31.38 3.56
CA PHE A 322 10.96 30.09 3.83
C PHE A 322 10.08 28.91 3.36
N PHE A 323 8.79 28.95 3.70
CA PHE A 323 7.88 27.89 3.32
C PHE A 323 7.47 27.96 1.85
N ALA A 324 7.44 29.15 1.22
CA ALA A 324 7.25 29.24 -0.22
C ALA A 324 8.39 28.54 -0.99
N GLY A 325 9.64 28.67 -0.52
CA GLY A 325 10.75 27.92 -1.10
C GLY A 325 10.55 26.41 -1.02
N LYS A 326 10.07 25.88 0.12
CA LYS A 326 9.78 24.45 0.30
C LYS A 326 8.60 23.99 -0.57
N TRP A 327 7.48 24.71 -0.55
CA TRP A 327 6.29 24.36 -1.32
C TRP A 327 6.54 24.41 -2.82
N THR A 328 7.23 25.43 -3.31
CA THR A 328 7.55 25.54 -4.74
C THR A 328 8.49 24.42 -5.22
N ALA A 329 9.41 23.96 -4.35
CA ALA A 329 10.23 22.79 -4.65
C ALA A 329 9.37 21.50 -4.75
N LEU A 330 8.45 21.27 -3.80
CA LEU A 330 7.51 20.14 -3.82
C LEU A 330 6.60 20.18 -5.05
N LEU A 331 6.12 21.36 -5.42
CA LEU A 331 5.28 21.61 -6.60
C LEU A 331 6.08 21.68 -7.92
N LYS A 332 7.37 21.27 -7.89
CA LYS A 332 8.25 21.17 -9.06
C LYS A 332 8.46 22.51 -9.79
N ASN A 333 8.37 23.63 -9.08
CA ASN A 333 8.66 24.97 -9.64
C ASN A 333 10.15 25.12 -9.87
N ARG A 334 10.64 24.60 -10.97
CA ARG A 334 12.06 24.64 -11.35
C ARG A 334 12.24 25.22 -12.74
N ARG A 335 13.38 25.83 -12.98
CA ARG A 335 13.75 26.33 -14.30
C ARG A 335 14.28 25.18 -15.15
N GLU A 336 13.73 25.01 -16.35
CA GLU A 336 14.24 24.10 -17.38
C GLU A 336 14.79 24.84 -18.58
N ASN A 337 14.25 26.04 -18.86
CA ASN A 337 14.70 26.90 -19.95
C ASN A 337 14.56 28.39 -19.56
N THR A 338 15.00 29.29 -20.43
CA THR A 338 14.98 30.74 -20.18
C THR A 338 13.56 31.31 -20.14
N GLY A 339 12.61 30.73 -20.86
CA GLY A 339 11.21 31.14 -20.87
C GLY A 339 10.45 30.87 -19.56
N ASP A 340 11.04 30.04 -18.67
CA ASP A 340 10.41 29.70 -17.40
C ASP A 340 10.54 30.78 -16.30
N ILE A 341 11.40 31.76 -16.48
CA ILE A 341 11.75 32.70 -15.41
C ILE A 341 10.51 33.42 -14.90
N THR A 342 9.76 34.06 -15.77
CA THR A 342 8.54 34.80 -15.40
C THR A 342 7.51 33.89 -14.72
N ALA A 343 7.29 32.71 -15.27
CA ALA A 343 6.38 31.72 -14.72
C ALA A 343 6.79 31.28 -13.31
N ASN A 344 8.07 31.00 -13.10
CA ASN A 344 8.56 30.54 -11.82
C ASN A 344 8.45 31.61 -10.74
N PHE A 345 8.73 32.87 -11.08
CA PHE A 345 8.56 33.98 -10.14
C PHE A 345 7.10 34.25 -9.82
N ALA A 346 6.22 34.25 -10.81
CA ALA A 346 4.78 34.47 -10.59
C ALA A 346 4.17 33.35 -9.71
N PHE A 347 4.55 32.11 -9.98
CA PHE A 347 4.10 30.97 -9.17
C PHE A 347 4.65 31.02 -7.74
N HIS A 348 5.91 31.34 -7.57
CA HIS A 348 6.52 31.51 -6.25
C HIS A 348 5.82 32.64 -5.47
N ALA A 349 5.55 33.79 -6.11
CA ALA A 349 4.84 34.90 -5.48
C ALA A 349 3.45 34.47 -5.01
N TRP A 350 2.68 33.76 -5.86
CA TRP A 350 1.36 33.26 -5.48
C TRP A 350 1.40 32.30 -4.27
N VAL A 351 2.38 31.38 -4.23
CA VAL A 351 2.57 30.47 -3.09
C VAL A 351 2.93 31.27 -1.83
N ARG A 352 3.87 32.20 -1.95
CA ARG A 352 4.30 33.07 -0.85
C ARG A 352 3.17 33.90 -0.27
N ASP A 353 2.41 34.53 -1.11
CA ASP A 353 1.28 35.39 -0.70
C ASP A 353 0.17 34.55 -0.05
N SER A 354 -0.11 33.35 -0.59
CA SER A 354 -1.03 32.40 0.03
C SER A 354 -0.62 32.00 1.45
N LEU A 355 0.69 31.83 1.71
CA LEU A 355 1.22 31.53 3.04
C LEU A 355 1.18 32.77 3.96
N LEU A 356 1.52 33.95 3.43
CA LEU A 356 1.50 35.20 4.18
C LEU A 356 0.08 35.56 4.65
N GLU A 357 -0.91 35.32 3.80
CA GLU A 357 -2.33 35.54 4.08
C GLU A 357 -2.96 34.42 4.90
N ASN A 358 -2.17 33.39 5.23
CA ASN A 358 -2.65 32.15 5.88
C ASN A 358 -3.89 31.57 5.18
N LYS A 359 -3.83 31.47 3.83
CA LYS A 359 -4.92 30.94 3.00
C LYS A 359 -5.31 29.54 3.47
N PRO A 360 -6.61 29.22 3.62
CA PRO A 360 -7.07 27.88 3.95
C PRO A 360 -6.48 26.84 2.99
N TYR A 361 -5.97 25.73 3.56
CA TYR A 361 -5.25 24.73 2.79
C TYR A 361 -6.08 24.10 1.64
N ASP A 362 -7.35 23.85 1.89
CA ASP A 362 -8.27 23.34 0.86
C ASP A 362 -8.49 24.35 -0.27
N GLN A 363 -8.54 25.65 0.05
CA GLN A 363 -8.62 26.72 -0.95
C GLN A 363 -7.34 26.79 -1.79
N PHE A 364 -6.16 26.72 -1.14
CA PHE A 364 -4.87 26.68 -1.84
C PHE A 364 -4.81 25.51 -2.85
N VAL A 365 -5.22 24.32 -2.44
CA VAL A 365 -5.24 23.14 -3.30
C VAL A 365 -6.26 23.26 -4.43
N ARG A 366 -7.46 23.80 -4.15
CA ARG A 366 -8.50 24.02 -5.18
C ARG A 366 -8.06 25.02 -6.23
N GLU A 367 -7.47 26.14 -5.82
CA GLU A 367 -6.94 27.15 -6.74
C GLU A 367 -5.84 26.58 -7.63
N LEU A 368 -4.98 25.71 -7.08
CA LEU A 368 -3.94 25.05 -7.85
C LEU A 368 -4.52 24.07 -8.89
N LEU A 369 -5.42 23.19 -8.48
CA LEU A 369 -5.93 22.11 -9.33
C LEU A 369 -7.00 22.58 -10.33
N ALA A 370 -7.74 23.65 -10.02
CA ALA A 370 -8.72 24.23 -10.92
C ALA A 370 -8.15 25.38 -11.78
N ALA A 371 -6.83 25.57 -11.76
CA ALA A 371 -6.21 26.68 -12.48
C ALA A 371 -6.32 26.51 -14.00
N THR A 372 -6.85 27.52 -14.66
CA THR A 372 -6.95 27.64 -16.12
C THR A 372 -6.47 29.00 -16.61
N GLY A 373 -6.20 29.14 -17.90
CA GLY A 373 -5.74 30.39 -18.51
C GLY A 373 -4.23 30.45 -18.67
N THR A 374 -3.68 31.64 -18.57
CA THR A 374 -2.25 31.92 -18.69
C THR A 374 -1.61 32.20 -17.34
N ILE A 375 -0.30 32.07 -17.25
CA ILE A 375 0.45 32.29 -15.99
C ILE A 375 0.33 33.74 -15.52
N VAL A 376 0.30 34.69 -16.42
CA VAL A 376 0.18 36.12 -16.07
C VAL A 376 -1.18 36.40 -15.41
N GLY A 377 -2.26 35.78 -15.90
CA GLY A 377 -3.61 35.97 -15.33
C GLY A 377 -3.90 35.07 -14.14
N ASN A 378 -3.26 33.90 -14.08
CA ASN A 378 -3.50 32.86 -13.07
C ASN A 378 -2.23 32.05 -12.77
N PRO A 379 -1.34 32.53 -11.88
CA PRO A 379 -0.05 31.92 -11.61
C PRO A 379 -0.05 30.43 -11.27
N PRO A 380 -1.06 29.85 -10.56
CA PRO A 380 -1.15 28.41 -10.30
C PRO A 380 -1.09 27.52 -11.55
N VAL A 381 -1.46 28.03 -12.72
CA VAL A 381 -1.36 27.36 -14.03
C VAL A 381 0.08 26.84 -14.30
N ALA A 382 1.09 27.48 -13.71
CA ALA A 382 2.50 27.06 -13.87
C ALA A 382 2.76 25.62 -13.42
N TRP A 383 1.99 25.08 -12.49
CA TRP A 383 2.09 23.69 -12.08
C TRP A 383 1.83 22.74 -13.25
N TYR A 384 0.80 22.99 -14.05
CA TYR A 384 0.47 22.22 -15.24
C TYR A 384 1.55 22.29 -16.34
N LYS A 385 2.37 23.34 -16.34
CA LYS A 385 3.52 23.44 -17.24
C LYS A 385 4.56 22.37 -16.96
N ARG A 386 4.68 21.92 -15.70
CA ARG A 386 5.63 20.90 -15.24
C ARG A 386 5.06 19.50 -15.24
N VAL A 387 3.82 19.38 -14.81
CA VAL A 387 3.16 18.08 -14.66
C VAL A 387 2.16 17.94 -15.82
N LYS A 388 2.65 17.36 -16.92
CA LYS A 388 1.93 17.40 -18.20
C LYS A 388 0.95 16.26 -18.39
N GLU A 389 1.29 15.07 -17.92
CA GLU A 389 0.54 13.86 -18.18
C GLU A 389 -0.47 13.57 -17.07
N PRO A 390 -1.72 13.15 -17.38
CA PRO A 390 -2.74 12.84 -16.39
C PRO A 390 -2.26 11.88 -15.29
N LYS A 391 -1.45 10.88 -15.65
CA LYS A 391 -0.86 9.94 -14.69
C LYS A 391 0.08 10.62 -13.71
N GLN A 392 0.94 11.52 -14.18
CA GLN A 392 1.82 12.29 -13.31
C GLN A 392 1.03 13.26 -12.43
N GLN A 393 -0.04 13.84 -12.96
CA GLN A 393 -0.91 14.75 -12.21
C GLN A 393 -1.57 14.05 -11.02
N ILE A 394 -2.18 12.88 -11.25
CA ILE A 394 -2.79 12.12 -10.15
C ILE A 394 -1.77 11.60 -9.14
N GLU A 395 -0.61 11.14 -9.59
CA GLU A 395 0.45 10.67 -8.69
C GLU A 395 0.97 11.80 -7.79
N ASP A 396 1.20 12.99 -8.34
CA ASP A 396 1.62 14.16 -7.58
C ASP A 396 0.51 14.62 -6.62
N VAL A 397 -0.73 14.71 -7.08
CA VAL A 397 -1.88 15.09 -6.23
C VAL A 397 -2.06 14.09 -5.08
N ALA A 398 -2.02 12.80 -5.37
CA ALA A 398 -2.16 11.77 -4.35
C ALA A 398 -1.04 11.85 -3.31
N GLN A 399 0.21 12.02 -3.74
CA GLN A 399 1.35 12.06 -2.84
C GLN A 399 1.41 13.36 -2.03
N LEU A 400 1.17 14.52 -2.65
CA LEU A 400 1.31 15.83 -2.00
C LEU A 400 0.12 16.19 -1.11
N PHE A 401 -1.09 15.84 -1.54
CA PHE A 401 -2.31 16.34 -0.90
C PHE A 401 -3.14 15.26 -0.20
N LEU A 402 -3.01 13.99 -0.62
CA LEU A 402 -3.72 12.86 0.00
C LEU A 402 -2.82 11.96 0.83
N GLY A 403 -1.49 12.15 0.78
CA GLY A 403 -0.53 11.35 1.53
C GLY A 403 -0.38 9.89 1.04
N VAL A 404 -0.81 9.60 -0.18
CA VAL A 404 -0.83 8.25 -0.76
C VAL A 404 0.08 8.17 -1.98
N ARG A 405 0.90 7.14 -2.06
CA ARG A 405 1.70 6.83 -3.26
C ARG A 405 0.91 5.97 -4.21
N MET A 406 0.03 6.54 -5.00
CA MET A 406 -0.84 5.79 -5.91
C MET A 406 -0.13 5.14 -7.10
N GLN A 407 1.14 5.44 -7.35
CA GLN A 407 1.89 4.91 -8.49
C GLN A 407 1.85 3.38 -8.60
N CYS A 408 1.82 2.65 -7.48
CA CYS A 408 1.69 1.20 -7.49
C CYS A 408 0.37 0.74 -8.12
N ALA A 409 -0.71 1.51 -7.92
CA ALA A 409 -2.03 1.19 -8.45
C ALA A 409 -2.15 1.34 -9.97
N GLN A 410 -1.14 1.89 -10.65
CA GLN A 410 -1.09 1.93 -12.12
C GLN A 410 -1.06 0.54 -12.76
N CYS A 411 -0.37 -0.43 -12.13
CA CYS A 411 -0.12 -1.75 -12.71
C CYS A 411 -0.84 -2.90 -12.00
N HIS A 412 -1.21 -2.70 -10.74
CA HIS A 412 -1.91 -3.70 -9.90
C HIS A 412 -2.60 -2.97 -8.74
N HIS A 413 -3.48 -3.65 -7.97
CA HIS A 413 -4.04 -3.04 -6.76
C HIS A 413 -2.92 -2.61 -5.80
N HIS A 414 -3.12 -1.46 -5.15
CA HIS A 414 -2.10 -0.91 -4.25
C HIS A 414 -1.78 -1.92 -3.13
N PRO A 415 -0.51 -2.24 -2.88
CA PRO A 415 -0.16 -3.35 -2.00
C PRO A 415 -0.45 -3.09 -0.51
N PHE A 416 -0.56 -1.84 -0.08
CA PHE A 416 -0.73 -1.46 1.33
C PHE A 416 -2.01 -0.68 1.62
N GLU A 417 -2.67 -0.18 0.57
CA GLU A 417 -3.81 0.71 0.66
C GLU A 417 -5.01 0.13 -0.10
N ARG A 418 -6.19 0.67 0.16
CA ARG A 418 -7.44 0.22 -0.47
C ARG A 418 -7.56 0.49 -1.97
N TRP A 419 -6.63 1.23 -2.55
CA TRP A 419 -6.71 1.71 -3.92
C TRP A 419 -6.54 0.60 -4.94
N SER A 420 -7.55 0.43 -5.77
CA SER A 420 -7.51 -0.48 -6.92
C SER A 420 -6.86 0.19 -8.14
N GLN A 421 -6.58 -0.60 -9.16
CA GLN A 421 -6.18 -0.08 -10.47
C GLN A 421 -7.31 0.76 -11.09
N ASP A 422 -8.56 0.35 -10.91
CA ASP A 422 -9.72 1.10 -11.38
C ASP A 422 -9.82 2.47 -10.70
N ASP A 423 -9.58 2.55 -9.38
CA ASP A 423 -9.53 3.82 -8.66
C ASP A 423 -8.44 4.75 -9.22
N TYR A 424 -7.26 4.19 -9.54
CA TYR A 424 -6.17 4.97 -10.13
C TYR A 424 -6.57 5.59 -11.48
N TYR A 425 -7.15 4.80 -12.38
CA TYR A 425 -7.57 5.31 -13.69
C TYR A 425 -8.82 6.21 -13.59
N ALA A 426 -9.75 5.92 -12.69
CA ALA A 426 -10.90 6.78 -12.42
C ALA A 426 -10.46 8.17 -11.92
N LEU A 427 -9.50 8.22 -10.98
CA LEU A 427 -8.93 9.50 -10.52
C LEU A 427 -8.11 10.19 -11.63
N SER A 428 -7.37 9.44 -12.44
CA SER A 428 -6.61 10.00 -13.57
C SER A 428 -7.54 10.62 -14.62
N ALA A 429 -8.77 10.13 -14.76
CA ALA A 429 -9.75 10.65 -15.70
C ALA A 429 -10.16 12.11 -15.42
N PHE A 430 -10.09 12.58 -14.16
CA PHE A 430 -10.34 13.99 -13.83
C PHE A 430 -9.37 14.95 -14.54
N PHE A 431 -8.18 14.49 -14.88
CA PHE A 431 -7.16 15.27 -15.59
C PHE A 431 -7.15 15.04 -17.10
N SER A 432 -7.96 14.11 -17.61
CA SER A 432 -7.98 13.78 -19.04
C SER A 432 -8.48 14.90 -19.94
N GLN A 433 -9.21 15.85 -19.38
CA GLN A 433 -9.76 17.02 -20.09
C GLN A 433 -8.85 18.26 -20.02
N VAL A 434 -7.72 18.17 -19.31
CA VAL A 434 -6.78 19.31 -19.23
C VAL A 434 -6.10 19.49 -20.58
N GLY A 435 -6.52 20.48 -21.32
CA GLY A 435 -5.98 20.83 -22.63
C GLY A 435 -4.89 21.89 -22.55
N ARG A 436 -4.07 21.98 -23.61
CA ARG A 436 -3.01 22.99 -23.76
C ARG A 436 -2.99 23.53 -25.15
N LYS A 437 -2.75 24.83 -25.26
CA LYS A 437 -2.49 25.49 -26.54
C LYS A 437 -1.49 26.61 -26.35
N PRO A 438 -0.71 26.98 -27.38
CA PRO A 438 0.18 28.13 -27.33
C PRO A 438 -0.59 29.40 -26.95
N SER A 439 -0.03 30.22 -26.06
CA SER A 439 -0.58 31.53 -25.74
C SER A 439 -0.01 32.61 -26.65
N ALA A 440 -0.48 33.84 -26.49
CA ALA A 440 0.09 35.02 -27.17
C ALA A 440 1.49 35.37 -26.64
N VAL A 441 1.87 34.85 -25.47
CA VAL A 441 3.19 35.02 -24.87
C VAL A 441 4.10 33.91 -25.37
N ARG A 442 5.25 34.28 -25.90
CA ARG A 442 6.25 33.32 -26.43
C ARG A 442 6.65 32.33 -25.34
N GLU A 443 6.71 31.05 -25.69
CA GLU A 443 7.10 29.94 -24.81
C GLU A 443 6.14 29.71 -23.61
N GLU A 444 4.93 30.29 -23.66
CA GLU A 444 3.90 30.07 -22.66
C GLU A 444 2.69 29.33 -23.24
N ASP A 445 2.23 28.30 -22.53
CA ASP A 445 0.99 27.59 -22.86
C ASP A 445 -0.18 28.14 -22.03
N MET A 446 -1.34 28.19 -22.68
CA MET A 446 -2.63 28.38 -22.00
C MET A 446 -3.20 27.00 -21.64
N ILE A 447 -3.64 26.85 -20.40
CA ILE A 447 -4.33 25.65 -19.89
C ILE A 447 -5.83 25.89 -19.92
N PHE A 448 -6.60 24.90 -20.37
CA PHE A 448 -8.07 24.99 -20.46
C PHE A 448 -8.74 23.64 -20.21
#